data_b0cb33f8a3b64f26169cc4bb39db4224
#
_entry.id   b0cb33f8a3b64f26169cc4bb39db4224
#
_cell.length_a   1.000
_cell.length_b   1.000
_cell.length_c   1.000
_cell.angle_alpha   90.00
_cell.angle_beta   90.00
_cell.angle_gamma   90.00
#
_symmetry.space_group_name_H-M   'P 1'
#
loop_
_entity.id
_entity.type
_entity.pdbx_description
1 polymer ?
#
loop_
_entity_poly.entity_id
_entity_poly.type
_entity_poly.pdbx_seq_one_letter_code
_entity_poly.pdbx_strand_id
1 'polypeptide(L)'
;ADEDTNYVVCNFIGLREESKSVLKNYIIYEHDHKYLDSRNPALYNNFIAPKENIVNYDFYKNAKSVICQSTMHKEIVQKNLSLDNIISIGGNLWSEDVLDLLESYSKNPKSKKYSIMNSHIGHKNTIDAVRYCKYKNYDYDLINPCPYEEFLQRLGQNEGFVFFPKTPET
;
A
#
# COMPACT_ATOMS: atom_id res chain seq x y z
N ALA A 1 -6.34 -24.36 -12.66
CA ALA A 1 -6.01 -23.14 -13.44
C ALA A 1 -5.78 -23.57 -14.87
N ASP A 2 -6.24 -22.79 -15.82
CA ASP A 2 -6.02 -23.00 -17.25
C ASP A 2 -4.58 -22.58 -17.58
N GLU A 3 -3.82 -23.43 -18.28
CA GLU A 3 -2.43 -23.18 -18.61
C GLU A 3 -2.26 -22.04 -19.63
N ASP A 4 -3.29 -21.76 -20.42
CA ASP A 4 -3.29 -20.68 -21.42
C ASP A 4 -3.76 -19.33 -20.84
N THR A 5 -4.26 -19.31 -19.60
CA THR A 5 -4.75 -18.10 -18.96
C THR A 5 -3.65 -17.38 -18.18
N ASN A 6 -3.51 -16.07 -18.40
CA ASN A 6 -2.63 -15.21 -17.61
C ASN A 6 -3.41 -14.63 -16.42
N TYR A 7 -2.84 -14.72 -15.23
CA TYR A 7 -3.45 -14.25 -13.99
C TYR A 7 -2.69 -13.05 -13.43
N VAL A 8 -3.44 -12.05 -12.95
CA VAL A 8 -2.91 -10.97 -12.10
C VAL A 8 -3.40 -11.21 -10.69
N VAL A 9 -2.49 -11.47 -9.77
CA VAL A 9 -2.79 -11.83 -8.39
C VAL A 9 -2.50 -10.64 -7.48
N CYS A 10 -3.53 -9.92 -7.05
CA CYS A 10 -3.40 -8.75 -6.19
C CYS A 10 -3.48 -9.09 -4.70
N ASN A 11 -4.36 -10.02 -4.32
CA ASN A 11 -4.50 -10.47 -2.94
C ASN A 11 -4.69 -11.99 -2.88
N PHE A 12 -3.76 -12.67 -2.22
CA PHE A 12 -3.73 -14.13 -2.15
C PHE A 12 -3.67 -14.69 -0.71
N ILE A 13 -3.86 -13.85 0.31
CA ILE A 13 -3.79 -14.29 1.72
C ILE A 13 -4.83 -15.37 2.02
N GLY A 14 -6.01 -15.30 1.40
CA GLY A 14 -7.07 -16.29 1.54
C GLY A 14 -6.96 -17.49 0.58
N LEU A 15 -5.98 -17.53 -0.32
CA LEU A 15 -5.79 -18.67 -1.22
C LEU A 15 -5.15 -19.84 -0.47
N ARG A 16 -5.74 -21.02 -0.64
CA ARG A 16 -5.15 -22.27 -0.14
C ARG A 16 -3.87 -22.61 -0.91
N GLU A 17 -2.98 -23.35 -0.30
CA GLU A 17 -1.70 -23.75 -0.94
C GLU A 17 -1.95 -24.56 -2.22
N GLU A 18 -2.98 -25.42 -2.24
CA GLU A 18 -3.35 -26.18 -3.45
C GLU A 18 -3.79 -25.22 -4.58
N SER A 19 -4.45 -24.11 -4.25
CA SER A 19 -4.85 -23.11 -5.26
C SER A 19 -3.65 -22.32 -5.79
N LYS A 20 -2.67 -22.02 -4.93
CA LYS A 20 -1.43 -21.36 -5.34
C LYS A 20 -0.59 -22.28 -6.24
N SER A 21 -0.49 -23.59 -5.92
CA SER A 21 0.34 -24.55 -6.64
C SER A 21 -0.12 -24.82 -8.07
N VAL A 22 -1.41 -24.64 -8.38
CA VAL A 22 -1.96 -24.84 -9.72
C VAL A 22 -1.87 -23.62 -10.63
N LEU A 23 -1.48 -22.46 -10.11
CA LEU A 23 -1.26 -21.26 -10.92
C LEU A 23 0.08 -21.39 -11.67
N LYS A 24 0.03 -21.32 -13.02
CA LYS A 24 1.21 -21.44 -13.88
C LYS A 24 1.66 -20.09 -14.45
N ASN A 25 0.73 -19.36 -15.02
CA ASN A 25 0.98 -18.11 -15.72
C ASN A 25 0.46 -16.93 -14.90
N TYR A 26 1.23 -16.43 -13.93
CA TYR A 26 0.77 -15.32 -13.09
C TYR A 26 1.85 -14.29 -12.82
N ILE A 27 1.40 -13.07 -12.55
CA ILE A 27 2.16 -12.00 -11.96
C ILE A 27 1.55 -11.66 -10.59
N ILE A 28 2.36 -11.20 -9.66
CA ILE A 28 1.90 -10.68 -8.36
C ILE A 28 1.92 -9.15 -8.43
N TYR A 29 0.76 -8.51 -8.16
CA TYR A 29 0.71 -7.09 -7.88
C TYR A 29 0.75 -6.90 -6.37
N GLU A 30 1.95 -6.55 -5.86
CA GLU A 30 2.23 -6.55 -4.42
C GLU A 30 1.77 -5.25 -3.77
N HIS A 31 1.03 -5.37 -2.65
CA HIS A 31 0.49 -4.24 -1.90
C HIS A 31 0.98 -4.15 -0.46
N ASP A 32 1.14 -5.29 0.23
CA ASP A 32 1.18 -5.29 1.70
C ASP A 32 2.28 -6.18 2.27
N HIS A 33 3.36 -6.40 1.57
CA HIS A 33 4.46 -7.27 2.03
C HIS A 33 4.00 -8.68 2.44
N LYS A 34 3.16 -9.33 1.60
CA LYS A 34 2.56 -10.65 1.87
C LYS A 34 3.57 -11.81 1.90
N TYR A 35 4.84 -11.52 1.62
CA TYR A 35 5.95 -12.43 1.81
C TYR A 35 6.43 -12.49 3.29
N LEU A 36 5.87 -11.66 4.17
CA LEU A 36 6.12 -11.68 5.61
C LEU A 36 4.86 -12.16 6.35
N ASP A 37 5.06 -12.95 7.39
CA ASP A 37 3.99 -13.37 8.31
C ASP A 37 3.33 -12.17 9.00
N SER A 38 4.13 -11.20 9.45
CA SER A 38 3.68 -9.95 10.06
C SER A 38 3.12 -8.93 9.07
N ARG A 39 3.43 -9.06 7.77
CA ARG A 39 3.14 -8.07 6.72
C ARG A 39 3.70 -6.67 7.00
N ASN A 40 4.64 -6.56 7.93
CA ASN A 40 5.22 -5.28 8.32
C ASN A 40 6.75 -5.36 8.42
N PRO A 41 7.48 -5.02 7.37
CA PRO A 41 8.94 -5.03 7.38
C PRO A 41 9.56 -4.01 8.35
N ALA A 42 8.81 -2.98 8.78
CA ALA A 42 9.33 -2.00 9.73
C ALA A 42 9.54 -2.55 11.16
N LEU A 43 9.05 -3.78 11.42
CA LEU A 43 9.35 -4.49 12.67
C LEU A 43 10.81 -5.00 12.73
N TYR A 44 11.51 -5.01 11.61
CA TYR A 44 12.85 -5.59 11.49
C TYR A 44 13.90 -4.53 11.15
N ASN A 45 15.11 -4.73 11.66
CA ASN A 45 16.22 -3.82 11.40
C ASN A 45 16.51 -3.73 9.89
N ASN A 46 16.64 -2.51 9.36
CA ASN A 46 16.85 -2.24 7.94
C ASN A 46 15.79 -2.88 7.02
N PHE A 47 14.59 -3.17 7.54
CA PHE A 47 13.50 -3.86 6.85
C PHE A 47 13.81 -5.30 6.41
N ILE A 48 14.80 -5.95 7.05
CA ILE A 48 15.21 -7.32 6.73
C ILE A 48 14.70 -8.25 7.81
N ALA A 49 13.74 -9.11 7.44
CA ALA A 49 13.16 -10.10 8.34
C ALA A 49 14.06 -11.35 8.45
N PRO A 50 14.06 -12.03 9.60
CA PRO A 50 14.63 -13.36 9.72
C PRO A 50 13.95 -14.35 8.73
N LYS A 51 14.69 -15.36 8.29
CA LYS A 51 14.19 -16.32 7.29
C LYS A 51 12.92 -17.06 7.72
N GLU A 52 12.79 -17.36 9.00
CA GLU A 52 11.62 -18.00 9.60
C GLU A 52 10.33 -17.17 9.50
N ASN A 53 10.44 -15.87 9.30
CA ASN A 53 9.31 -14.96 9.10
C ASN A 53 8.96 -14.74 7.62
N ILE A 54 9.77 -15.31 6.70
CA ILE A 54 9.47 -15.27 5.27
C ILE A 54 8.46 -16.39 4.95
N VAL A 55 7.33 -15.97 4.40
CA VAL A 55 6.25 -16.86 3.95
C VAL A 55 6.02 -16.73 2.45
N ASN A 56 5.35 -17.69 1.84
CA ASN A 56 5.00 -17.63 0.42
C ASN A 56 6.19 -17.49 -0.56
N TYR A 57 7.43 -17.79 -0.14
CA TYR A 57 8.62 -17.56 -0.96
C TYR A 57 8.52 -18.20 -2.35
N ASP A 58 8.12 -19.47 -2.44
CA ASP A 58 8.02 -20.18 -3.73
C ASP A 58 6.93 -19.59 -4.62
N PHE A 59 5.86 -19.05 -4.03
CA PHE A 59 4.82 -18.36 -4.79
C PHE A 59 5.35 -17.06 -5.43
N TYR A 60 6.21 -16.29 -4.74
CA TYR A 60 6.89 -15.14 -5.33
C TYR A 60 7.93 -15.54 -6.36
N LYS A 61 8.73 -16.56 -6.08
CA LYS A 61 9.78 -17.07 -6.97
C LYS A 61 9.23 -17.56 -8.30
N ASN A 62 8.08 -18.24 -8.28
CA ASN A 62 7.45 -18.83 -9.47
C ASN A 62 6.58 -17.84 -10.26
N ALA A 63 6.33 -16.65 -9.74
CA ALA A 63 5.64 -15.60 -10.48
C ALA A 63 6.49 -15.13 -11.68
N LYS A 64 5.89 -14.86 -12.82
CA LYS A 64 6.57 -14.26 -13.98
C LYS A 64 7.17 -12.88 -13.62
N SER A 65 6.49 -12.14 -12.77
CA SER A 65 6.95 -10.88 -12.23
C SER A 65 6.23 -10.53 -10.93
N VAL A 66 6.91 -9.82 -10.04
CA VAL A 66 6.34 -9.19 -8.84
C VAL A 66 6.38 -7.69 -9.04
N ILE A 67 5.21 -7.09 -9.18
CA ILE A 67 5.06 -5.66 -9.44
C ILE A 67 4.90 -4.92 -8.12
N CYS A 68 5.83 -4.05 -7.79
CA CYS A 68 5.80 -3.15 -6.64
C CYS A 68 5.41 -1.74 -7.07
N GLN A 69 4.67 -1.06 -6.21
CA GLN A 69 4.12 0.27 -6.48
C GLN A 69 5.17 1.39 -6.42
N SER A 70 6.24 1.20 -5.66
CA SER A 70 7.32 2.18 -5.54
C SER A 70 8.70 1.53 -5.58
N THR A 71 9.72 2.32 -5.85
CA THR A 71 11.13 1.87 -5.79
C THR A 71 11.50 1.41 -4.38
N MET A 72 11.07 2.14 -3.35
CA MET A 72 11.29 1.75 -1.95
C MET A 72 10.65 0.38 -1.65
N HIS A 73 9.41 0.16 -2.09
CA HIS A 73 8.72 -1.12 -1.93
C HIS A 73 9.49 -2.26 -2.61
N LYS A 74 9.89 -2.06 -3.87
CA LYS A 74 10.74 -3.01 -4.60
C LYS A 74 12.01 -3.36 -3.82
N GLU A 75 12.75 -2.35 -3.36
CA GLU A 75 14.01 -2.55 -2.64
C GLU A 75 13.82 -3.36 -1.35
N ILE A 76 12.73 -3.10 -0.60
CA ILE A 76 12.41 -3.84 0.62
C ILE A 76 12.08 -5.30 0.29
N VAL A 77 11.23 -5.55 -0.71
CA VAL A 77 10.90 -6.92 -1.15
C VAL A 77 12.15 -7.65 -1.61
N GLN A 78 13.00 -6.99 -2.40
CA GLN A 78 14.23 -7.57 -2.96
C GLN A 78 15.25 -7.91 -1.88
N LYS A 79 15.42 -7.07 -0.84
CA LYS A 79 16.29 -7.36 0.31
C LYS A 79 15.88 -8.63 1.06
N ASN A 80 14.58 -8.92 1.11
CA ASN A 80 14.06 -10.08 1.83
C ASN A 80 14.02 -11.36 0.99
N LEU A 81 13.67 -11.26 -0.28
CA LEU A 81 13.47 -12.42 -1.14
C LEU A 81 14.68 -12.74 -2.05
N SER A 82 15.52 -11.76 -2.36
CA SER A 82 16.67 -11.92 -3.27
C SER A 82 16.28 -12.53 -4.64
N LEU A 83 15.16 -12.07 -5.21
CA LEU A 83 14.63 -12.54 -6.48
C LEU A 83 14.84 -11.49 -7.57
N ASP A 84 15.06 -11.94 -8.82
CA ASP A 84 15.33 -11.06 -9.98
C ASP A 84 14.05 -10.61 -10.72
N ASN A 85 12.91 -11.25 -10.45
CA ASN A 85 11.64 -10.97 -11.09
C ASN A 85 10.83 -9.83 -10.43
N ILE A 86 11.46 -9.03 -9.57
CA ILE A 86 10.81 -7.92 -8.83
C ILE A 86 11.03 -6.61 -9.58
N ILE A 87 9.95 -5.94 -9.97
CA ILE A 87 9.98 -4.66 -10.68
C ILE A 87 9.20 -3.58 -9.93
N SER A 88 9.52 -2.32 -10.17
CA SER A 88 8.74 -1.17 -9.70
C SER A 88 8.11 -0.46 -10.89
N ILE A 89 6.84 -0.07 -10.76
CA ILE A 89 6.13 0.76 -11.75
C ILE A 89 6.08 2.24 -11.37
N GLY A 90 6.60 2.59 -10.19
CA GLY A 90 6.70 3.98 -9.74
C GLY A 90 5.38 4.62 -9.32
N GLY A 91 4.32 3.87 -9.13
CA GLY A 91 3.00 4.37 -8.73
C GLY A 91 1.93 3.29 -8.70
N ASN A 92 0.71 3.73 -8.46
CA ASN A 92 -0.49 2.89 -8.51
C ASN A 92 -1.12 2.92 -9.89
N LEU A 93 -1.87 1.86 -10.20
CA LEU A 93 -2.70 1.81 -11.40
C LEU A 93 -4.09 2.37 -11.08
N TRP A 94 -4.41 3.50 -11.70
CA TRP A 94 -5.71 4.16 -11.61
C TRP A 94 -6.35 4.20 -13.00
N SER A 95 -7.69 4.08 -13.05
CA SER A 95 -8.42 4.34 -14.30
C SER A 95 -8.44 5.84 -14.61
N GLU A 96 -8.61 6.19 -15.88
CA GLU A 96 -8.72 7.59 -16.30
C GLU A 96 -9.86 8.31 -15.57
N ASP A 97 -11.02 7.67 -15.41
CA ASP A 97 -12.17 8.23 -14.67
C ASP A 97 -11.80 8.60 -13.22
N VAL A 98 -10.98 7.78 -12.55
CA VAL A 98 -10.52 8.07 -11.18
C VAL A 98 -9.52 9.22 -11.18
N LEU A 99 -8.63 9.29 -12.17
CA LEU A 99 -7.69 10.41 -12.30
C LEU A 99 -8.42 11.73 -12.55
N ASP A 100 -9.42 11.73 -13.43
CA ASP A 100 -10.26 12.89 -13.70
C ASP A 100 -11.03 13.35 -12.45
N LEU A 101 -11.55 12.40 -11.69
CA LEU A 101 -12.22 12.68 -10.41
C LEU A 101 -11.26 13.32 -9.40
N LEU A 102 -10.06 12.76 -9.23
CA LEU A 102 -9.02 13.30 -8.35
C LEU A 102 -8.61 14.72 -8.79
N GLU A 103 -8.42 14.93 -10.09
CA GLU A 103 -8.11 16.24 -10.65
C GLU A 103 -9.23 17.24 -10.37
N SER A 104 -10.50 16.84 -10.55
CA SER A 104 -11.64 17.73 -10.29
C SER A 104 -11.68 18.21 -8.85
N TYR A 105 -11.52 17.30 -7.88
CA TYR A 105 -11.48 17.66 -6.46
C TYR A 105 -10.24 18.47 -6.07
N SER A 106 -9.12 18.26 -6.76
CA SER A 106 -7.88 19.02 -6.52
C SER A 106 -8.04 20.51 -6.80
N LYS A 107 -8.98 20.87 -7.68
CA LYS A 107 -9.30 22.27 -8.08
C LYS A 107 -10.25 22.97 -7.12
N ASN A 108 -10.79 22.28 -6.12
CA ASN A 108 -11.68 22.90 -5.13
C ASN A 108 -10.97 24.03 -4.36
N PRO A 109 -11.71 25.10 -3.97
CA PRO A 109 -11.18 26.10 -3.06
C PRO A 109 -10.65 25.47 -1.79
N LYS A 110 -9.41 25.83 -1.41
CA LYS A 110 -8.75 25.24 -0.24
C LYS A 110 -9.12 25.97 1.04
N SER A 111 -9.46 25.19 2.07
CA SER A 111 -9.49 25.67 3.44
C SER A 111 -8.05 25.73 3.98
N LYS A 112 -7.84 26.46 5.08
CA LYS A 112 -6.52 26.47 5.77
C LYS A 112 -6.29 25.24 6.66
N LYS A 113 -7.06 24.17 6.47
CA LYS A 113 -6.98 22.96 7.28
C LYS A 113 -6.12 21.88 6.61
N TYR A 114 -5.58 21.01 7.43
CA TYR A 114 -4.92 19.78 6.98
C TYR A 114 -5.83 18.58 7.23
N SER A 115 -5.87 17.64 6.29
CA SER A 115 -6.58 16.38 6.47
C SER A 115 -5.75 15.42 7.32
N ILE A 116 -6.41 14.71 8.23
CA ILE A 116 -5.84 13.57 8.97
C ILE A 116 -6.82 12.41 8.85
N MET A 117 -6.37 11.24 8.41
CA MET A 117 -7.19 10.03 8.42
C MET A 117 -7.41 9.57 9.85
N ASN A 118 -8.67 9.46 10.30
CA ASN A 118 -9.00 8.84 11.58
C ASN A 118 -9.10 7.33 11.41
N SER A 119 -8.03 6.63 11.76
CA SER A 119 -7.95 5.18 11.65
C SER A 119 -7.74 4.54 13.00
N HIS A 120 -8.50 3.47 13.29
CA HIS A 120 -8.28 2.60 14.45
C HIS A 120 -7.10 1.64 14.24
N ILE A 121 -6.56 1.58 13.03
CA ILE A 121 -5.40 0.74 12.71
C ILE A 121 -4.14 1.39 13.25
N GLY A 122 -3.49 0.76 14.22
CA GLY A 122 -2.38 1.35 14.98
C GLY A 122 -1.20 1.83 14.14
N HIS A 123 -0.88 1.14 13.05
CA HIS A 123 0.23 1.53 12.17
C HIS A 123 -0.07 2.73 11.27
N LYS A 124 -1.33 3.12 11.09
CA LYS A 124 -1.69 4.39 10.41
C LYS A 124 -1.40 5.62 11.26
N ASN A 125 -1.25 5.43 12.57
CA ASN A 125 -0.68 6.39 13.51
C ASN A 125 -1.35 7.77 13.54
N THR A 126 -2.68 7.79 13.52
CA THR A 126 -3.51 9.01 13.62
C THR A 126 -3.10 9.90 14.81
N ILE A 127 -2.73 9.30 15.93
CA ILE A 127 -2.40 10.02 17.18
C ILE A 127 -1.24 10.99 16.98
N ASP A 128 -0.15 10.55 16.32
CA ASP A 128 1.01 11.41 16.12
C ASP A 128 0.75 12.48 15.05
N ALA A 129 -0.09 12.18 14.06
CA ALA A 129 -0.54 13.20 13.10
C ALA A 129 -1.33 14.33 13.79
N VAL A 130 -2.24 13.98 14.69
CA VAL A 130 -2.99 14.96 15.51
C VAL A 130 -2.06 15.74 16.43
N ARG A 131 -1.12 15.06 17.12
CA ARG A 131 -0.13 15.73 17.99
C ARG A 131 0.73 16.72 17.21
N TYR A 132 1.16 16.34 16.00
CA TYR A 132 1.94 17.21 15.13
C TYR A 132 1.16 18.48 14.74
N CYS A 133 -0.09 18.34 14.29
CA CYS A 133 -0.92 19.50 13.97
C CYS A 133 -1.13 20.42 15.16
N LYS A 134 -1.39 19.87 16.35
CA LYS A 134 -1.49 20.66 17.59
C LYS A 134 -0.19 21.39 17.94
N TYR A 135 0.95 20.70 17.83
CA TYR A 135 2.27 21.30 18.08
C TYR A 135 2.59 22.44 17.13
N LYS A 136 2.20 22.27 15.84
CA LYS A 136 2.39 23.32 14.80
C LYS A 136 1.32 24.38 14.80
N ASN A 137 0.30 24.26 15.65
CA ASN A 137 -0.89 25.13 15.64
C ASN A 137 -1.59 25.17 14.28
N TYR A 138 -1.67 24.01 13.62
CA TYR A 138 -2.40 23.83 12.38
C TYR A 138 -3.84 23.39 12.65
N ASP A 139 -4.79 24.04 12.00
CA ASP A 139 -6.15 23.57 11.93
C ASP A 139 -6.21 22.27 11.13
N TYR A 140 -7.00 21.30 11.58
CA TYR A 140 -7.11 20.03 10.89
C TYR A 140 -8.55 19.52 10.83
N ASP A 141 -8.80 18.72 9.79
CA ASP A 141 -10.01 17.93 9.58
C ASP A 141 -9.71 16.46 9.83
N LEU A 142 -10.27 15.92 10.90
CA LEU A 142 -10.14 14.51 11.25
C LEU A 142 -11.18 13.70 10.48
N ILE A 143 -10.76 13.04 9.38
CA ILE A 143 -11.65 12.32 8.48
C ILE A 143 -11.92 10.93 9.03
N ASN A 144 -13.14 10.72 9.52
CA ASN A 144 -13.63 9.40 9.93
C ASN A 144 -13.85 8.50 8.70
N PRO A 145 -13.93 7.16 8.88
CA PRO A 145 -14.35 6.27 7.81
C PRO A 145 -15.66 6.75 7.18
N CYS A 146 -15.63 7.00 5.88
CA CYS A 146 -16.73 7.53 5.09
C CYS A 146 -16.69 6.93 3.67
N PRO A 147 -17.72 7.12 2.83
CA PRO A 147 -17.66 6.76 1.43
C PRO A 147 -16.46 7.39 0.72
N TYR A 148 -15.91 6.67 -0.28
CA TYR A 148 -14.68 7.09 -0.97
C TYR A 148 -14.79 8.49 -1.60
N GLU A 149 -15.93 8.80 -2.20
CA GLU A 149 -16.16 10.11 -2.82
C GLU A 149 -16.15 11.25 -1.78
N GLU A 150 -16.80 11.05 -0.62
CA GLU A 150 -16.74 12.00 0.49
C GLU A 150 -15.31 12.20 0.99
N PHE A 151 -14.55 11.10 1.10
CA PHE A 151 -13.13 11.16 1.49
C PHE A 151 -12.32 12.02 0.50
N LEU A 152 -12.49 11.81 -0.80
CA LEU A 152 -11.80 12.58 -1.84
C LEU A 152 -12.20 14.07 -1.82
N GLN A 153 -13.49 14.35 -1.64
CA GLN A 153 -13.99 15.71 -1.53
C GLN A 153 -13.34 16.44 -0.35
N ARG A 154 -13.29 15.82 0.82
CA ARG A 154 -12.67 16.39 2.02
C ARG A 154 -11.17 16.58 1.85
N LEU A 155 -10.46 15.63 1.25
CA LEU A 155 -9.05 15.80 0.87
C LEU A 155 -8.86 16.99 -0.07
N GLY A 156 -9.71 17.08 -1.12
CA GLY A 156 -9.64 18.15 -2.12
C GLY A 156 -9.92 19.54 -1.56
N GLN A 157 -10.67 19.67 -0.48
CA GLN A 157 -10.99 20.94 0.19
C GLN A 157 -9.91 21.39 1.18
N ASN A 158 -9.00 20.55 1.58
CA ASN A 158 -7.97 20.86 2.56
C ASN A 158 -6.63 21.20 1.88
N GLU A 159 -5.76 21.92 2.59
CA GLU A 159 -4.49 22.43 2.08
C GLU A 159 -3.44 21.34 1.90
N GLY A 160 -3.53 20.28 2.72
CA GLY A 160 -2.61 19.15 2.67
C GLY A 160 -3.10 17.97 3.51
N PHE A 161 -2.31 16.90 3.51
CA PHE A 161 -2.57 15.68 4.25
C PHE A 161 -1.40 15.38 5.20
N VAL A 162 -1.70 15.19 6.48
CA VAL A 162 -0.69 14.86 7.50
C VAL A 162 -0.81 13.38 7.83
N PHE A 163 0.26 12.63 7.56
CA PHE A 163 0.29 11.19 7.71
C PHE A 163 1.67 10.71 8.20
N PHE A 164 1.69 9.95 9.30
CA PHE A 164 2.90 9.43 9.95
C PHE A 164 2.81 7.90 10.13
N PRO A 165 2.79 7.12 9.04
CA PRO A 165 2.66 5.68 9.16
C PRO A 165 3.85 5.05 9.89
N LYS A 166 3.59 3.94 10.60
CA LYS A 166 4.62 3.10 11.23
C LYS A 166 5.00 1.89 10.37
N THR A 167 4.58 1.90 9.12
CA THR A 167 4.92 0.88 8.11
C THR A 167 5.38 1.59 6.85
N PRO A 168 6.19 0.95 6.00
CA PRO A 168 6.40 1.42 4.65
C PRO A 168 5.07 1.35 3.89
N GLU A 169 4.43 2.51 3.71
CA GLU A 169 3.20 2.60 2.92
C GLU A 169 3.55 2.78 1.45
N THR A 170 2.77 2.17 0.60
CA THR A 170 2.94 2.19 -0.86
C THR A 170 1.68 2.71 -1.53
#